data_3541274eaf555c17d2b149d9a4f02e5f
#
_entry.id   3541274eaf555c17d2b149d9a4f02e5f
#
_cell.length_a   1.000
_cell.length_b   1.000
_cell.length_c   1.000
_cell.angle_alpha   90.00
_cell.angle_beta   90.00
_cell.angle_gamma   90.00
#
_symmetry.space_group_name_H-M   'P 1'
#
loop_
_entity.id
_entity.type
_entity.pdbx_description
1 polymer ?
#
loop_
_entity_poly.entity_id
_entity_poly.type
_entity_poly.pdbx_seq_one_letter_code
_entity_poly.pdbx_strand_id
1 'polypeptide(L)'
;MKYGKFLEEGGTIGFVAPSFGCNIEPYRTGFEQAQKKLQELGHKIWLGPNCYEGKGIGISNTPQLCGKELQEAYLSKESDVLISCGGGELMCEILDYVDFDRIKKADPKWYMGYSDNTNMTFLLTTLCDTASIYGPCAPAFGMNPWHPAIDDAYLVLTGKKRVLNGYNGWEKESLKDEEHPTEPYHITEEKVLHTFAGAEKVIHAQMQGRLIGGCMDCLVNLTGTKYDKVNEFTEKYKEDGFIWFLESCDL
;
A
#
# COMPACT_ATOMS: atom_id res chain seq x y z
N MET A 1 7.73 -8.35 15.73
CA MET A 1 7.53 -7.77 14.39
C MET A 1 8.79 -7.08 13.92
N LYS A 2 9.15 -7.27 12.67
CA LYS A 2 10.30 -6.61 12.03
C LYS A 2 9.85 -5.32 11.35
N TYR A 3 10.75 -4.34 11.24
CA TYR A 3 10.50 -3.06 10.58
C TYR A 3 11.58 -2.81 9.54
N GLY A 4 11.19 -2.36 8.35
CA GLY A 4 12.11 -1.91 7.32
C GLY A 4 12.91 -0.68 7.78
N LYS A 5 14.04 -0.43 7.13
CA LYS A 5 14.74 0.84 7.26
C LYS A 5 13.93 1.91 6.54
N PHE A 6 13.87 3.11 7.11
CA PHE A 6 13.27 4.24 6.43
C PHE A 6 14.10 4.64 5.21
N LEU A 7 13.43 5.20 4.21
CA LEU A 7 14.08 5.71 3.01
C LEU A 7 14.96 6.92 3.37
N GLU A 8 16.26 6.76 3.19
CA GLU A 8 17.23 7.83 3.43
C GLU A 8 17.37 8.75 2.21
N GLU A 9 17.99 9.91 2.38
CA GLU A 9 18.31 10.82 1.29
C GLU A 9 19.26 10.12 0.30
N GLY A 10 18.95 10.22 -1.00
CA GLY A 10 19.69 9.50 -2.04
C GLY A 10 19.38 8.01 -2.14
N GLY A 11 18.51 7.49 -1.28
CA GLY A 11 18.06 6.10 -1.31
C GLY A 11 17.25 5.77 -2.57
N THR A 12 17.10 4.49 -2.85
CA THR A 12 16.42 3.99 -4.06
C THR A 12 15.01 3.53 -3.75
N ILE A 13 14.03 4.10 -4.45
CA ILE A 13 12.64 3.65 -4.44
C ILE A 13 12.46 2.64 -5.56
N GLY A 14 12.04 1.43 -5.21
CA GLY A 14 11.63 0.41 -6.17
C GLY A 14 10.12 0.48 -6.42
N PHE A 15 9.73 0.45 -7.67
CA PHE A 15 8.33 0.28 -8.07
C PHE A 15 8.10 -1.12 -8.60
N VAL A 16 6.98 -1.70 -8.22
CA VAL A 16 6.55 -3.05 -8.63
C VAL A 16 5.08 -3.03 -8.98
N ALA A 17 4.66 -3.92 -9.86
CA ALA A 17 3.28 -4.04 -10.28
C ALA A 17 2.73 -5.46 -10.08
N PRO A 18 2.59 -5.91 -8.82
CA PRO A 18 2.06 -7.23 -8.52
C PRO A 18 0.53 -7.33 -8.75
N SER A 19 -0.14 -6.17 -8.80
CA SER A 19 -1.51 -6.00 -9.20
C SER A 19 -1.54 -5.16 -10.49
N PHE A 20 -2.22 -4.03 -10.55
CA PHE A 20 -2.33 -3.22 -11.76
C PHE A 20 -1.00 -2.55 -12.13
N GLY A 21 -0.66 -2.53 -13.43
CA GLY A 21 0.46 -1.76 -13.99
C GLY A 21 -0.01 -0.43 -14.57
N CYS A 22 0.89 0.54 -14.62
CA CYS A 22 0.59 1.90 -15.11
C CYS A 22 0.69 1.99 -16.64
N ASN A 23 -0.09 1.15 -17.37
CA ASN A 23 -0.04 1.05 -18.83
C ASN A 23 -1.07 1.95 -19.55
N ILE A 24 -2.04 2.49 -18.83
CA ILE A 24 -3.13 3.35 -19.36
C ILE A 24 -3.19 4.68 -18.64
N GLU A 25 -3.76 5.69 -19.30
CA GLU A 25 -4.07 6.98 -18.68
C GLU A 25 -5.27 6.86 -17.72
N PRO A 26 -5.35 7.71 -16.70
CA PRO A 26 -4.38 8.73 -16.28
C PRO A 26 -3.20 8.19 -15.44
N TYR A 27 -3.18 6.90 -15.18
CA TYR A 27 -2.19 6.25 -14.28
C TYR A 27 -0.77 6.31 -14.83
N ARG A 28 -0.61 6.20 -16.17
CA ARG A 28 0.69 6.24 -16.82
C ARG A 28 1.38 7.59 -16.60
N THR A 29 0.72 8.66 -16.98
CA THR A 29 1.26 10.01 -16.78
C THR A 29 1.44 10.32 -15.29
N GLY A 30 0.50 9.94 -14.42
CA GLY A 30 0.65 10.08 -12.98
C GLY A 30 1.90 9.38 -12.46
N PHE A 31 2.18 8.16 -12.92
CA PHE A 31 3.36 7.40 -12.54
C PHE A 31 4.67 8.02 -13.06
N GLU A 32 4.69 8.51 -14.30
CA GLU A 32 5.85 9.21 -14.87
C GLU A 32 6.16 10.50 -14.08
N GLN A 33 5.14 11.26 -13.70
CA GLN A 33 5.31 12.47 -12.88
C GLN A 33 5.74 12.12 -11.43
N ALA A 34 5.25 11.00 -10.87
CA ALA A 34 5.71 10.51 -9.57
C ALA A 34 7.21 10.21 -9.57
N GLN A 35 7.70 9.50 -10.59
CA GLN A 35 9.13 9.21 -10.73
C GLN A 35 9.95 10.49 -10.79
N LYS A 36 9.55 11.45 -11.65
CA LYS A 36 10.22 12.74 -11.79
C LYS A 36 10.25 13.50 -10.46
N LYS A 37 9.11 13.60 -9.78
CA LYS A 37 8.99 14.29 -8.49
C LYS A 37 9.90 13.68 -7.42
N LEU A 38 9.93 12.36 -7.33
CA LEU A 38 10.77 11.66 -6.35
C LEU A 38 12.27 11.76 -6.69
N GLN A 39 12.63 11.82 -7.97
CA GLN A 39 13.99 12.12 -8.40
C GLN A 39 14.39 13.56 -8.07
N GLU A 40 13.50 14.54 -8.23
CA GLU A 40 13.72 15.93 -7.82
C GLU A 40 13.93 16.06 -6.31
N LEU A 41 13.32 15.15 -5.51
CA LEU A 41 13.54 15.02 -4.06
C LEU A 41 14.85 14.27 -3.70
N GLY A 42 15.65 13.89 -4.71
CA GLY A 42 16.98 13.31 -4.54
C GLY A 42 17.02 11.79 -4.51
N HIS A 43 15.91 11.09 -4.76
CA HIS A 43 15.88 9.63 -4.74
C HIS A 43 16.23 9.01 -6.09
N LYS A 44 16.78 7.80 -6.04
CA LYS A 44 16.97 6.96 -7.23
C LYS A 44 15.71 6.13 -7.44
N ILE A 45 15.44 5.79 -8.71
CA ILE A 45 14.28 4.99 -9.10
C ILE A 45 14.77 3.66 -9.68
N TRP A 46 14.18 2.57 -9.20
CA TRP A 46 14.28 1.25 -9.79
C TRP A 46 12.89 0.81 -10.24
N LEU A 47 12.78 0.27 -11.45
CA LEU A 47 11.50 -0.19 -12.00
C LEU A 47 11.50 -1.69 -12.18
N GLY A 48 10.50 -2.34 -11.62
CA GLY A 48 10.19 -3.72 -11.93
C GLY A 48 9.70 -3.89 -13.38
N PRO A 49 9.87 -5.07 -13.96
CA PRO A 49 9.56 -5.32 -15.37
C PRO A 49 8.09 -5.16 -15.74
N ASN A 50 7.18 -5.25 -14.77
CA ASN A 50 5.74 -5.19 -15.02
C ASN A 50 5.12 -3.79 -14.80
N CYS A 51 5.90 -2.78 -14.40
CA CYS A 51 5.36 -1.45 -14.02
C CYS A 51 4.50 -0.79 -15.11
N TYR A 52 4.78 -1.05 -16.38
CA TYR A 52 4.03 -0.52 -17.53
C TYR A 52 3.29 -1.62 -18.32
N GLU A 53 3.16 -2.81 -17.75
CA GLU A 53 2.46 -3.92 -18.42
C GLU A 53 0.96 -3.90 -18.11
N GLY A 54 0.17 -4.46 -19.02
CA GLY A 54 -1.29 -4.59 -18.90
C GLY A 54 -1.78 -5.83 -19.62
N LYS A 55 -1.03 -6.94 -19.54
CA LYS A 55 -1.30 -8.20 -20.25
C LYS A 55 -2.15 -9.18 -19.45
N GLY A 56 -2.17 -9.02 -18.11
CA GLY A 56 -2.96 -9.87 -17.23
C GLY A 56 -4.43 -9.41 -17.17
N ILE A 57 -5.30 -10.30 -16.71
CA ILE A 57 -6.69 -9.94 -16.39
C ILE A 57 -6.70 -9.45 -14.94
N GLY A 58 -7.05 -8.18 -14.70
CA GLY A 58 -7.08 -7.57 -13.38
C GLY A 58 -5.72 -7.40 -12.69
N ILE A 59 -4.62 -7.77 -13.35
CA ILE A 59 -3.23 -7.59 -12.92
C ILE A 59 -2.34 -7.20 -14.10
N SER A 60 -1.12 -6.72 -13.81
CA SER A 60 -0.19 -6.19 -14.83
C SER A 60 0.27 -7.22 -15.85
N ASN A 61 0.51 -8.46 -15.40
CA ASN A 61 1.01 -9.55 -16.24
C ASN A 61 0.40 -10.88 -15.78
N THR A 62 0.95 -12.03 -16.18
CA THR A 62 0.50 -13.32 -15.65
C THR A 62 0.78 -13.43 -14.15
N PRO A 63 -0.01 -14.21 -13.38
CA PRO A 63 0.22 -14.39 -11.95
C PRO A 63 1.65 -14.83 -11.60
N GLN A 64 2.24 -15.70 -12.45
CA GLN A 64 3.62 -16.16 -12.30
C GLN A 64 4.64 -15.03 -12.40
N LEU A 65 4.48 -14.14 -13.38
CA LEU A 65 5.41 -13.03 -13.62
C LEU A 65 5.24 -11.94 -12.57
N CYS A 66 4.01 -11.66 -12.15
CA CYS A 66 3.74 -10.70 -11.07
C CYS A 66 4.29 -11.18 -9.72
N GLY A 67 4.06 -12.45 -9.36
CA GLY A 67 4.59 -13.04 -8.13
C GLY A 67 6.12 -13.10 -8.12
N LYS A 68 6.73 -13.46 -9.26
CA LYS A 68 8.18 -13.47 -9.43
C LYS A 68 8.77 -12.06 -9.24
N GLU A 69 8.21 -11.05 -9.91
CA GLU A 69 8.66 -9.65 -9.76
C GLU A 69 8.61 -9.21 -8.31
N LEU A 70 7.46 -9.40 -7.65
CA LEU A 70 7.26 -8.99 -6.27
C LEU A 70 8.30 -9.62 -5.34
N GLN A 71 8.49 -10.94 -5.45
CA GLN A 71 9.46 -11.67 -4.63
C GLN A 71 10.90 -11.22 -4.90
N GLU A 72 11.31 -11.15 -6.17
CA GLU A 72 12.67 -10.75 -6.54
C GLU A 72 12.97 -9.32 -6.09
N ALA A 73 12.05 -8.37 -6.30
CA ALA A 73 12.19 -7.00 -5.85
C ALA A 73 12.28 -6.88 -4.32
N TYR A 74 11.46 -7.67 -3.59
CA TYR A 74 11.50 -7.64 -2.13
C TYR A 74 12.83 -8.17 -1.59
N LEU A 75 13.39 -9.22 -2.19
CA LEU A 75 14.64 -9.85 -1.79
C LEU A 75 15.89 -9.14 -2.33
N SER A 76 15.76 -8.32 -3.37
CA SER A 76 16.87 -7.58 -3.99
C SER A 76 17.40 -6.48 -3.05
N LYS A 77 18.65 -6.09 -3.26
CA LYS A 77 19.28 -4.90 -2.63
C LYS A 77 19.32 -3.68 -3.54
N GLU A 78 18.68 -3.74 -4.71
CA GLU A 78 18.66 -2.64 -5.68
C GLU A 78 17.72 -1.51 -5.27
N SER A 79 16.79 -1.78 -4.34
CA SER A 79 15.88 -0.78 -3.77
C SER A 79 15.85 -0.87 -2.25
N ASP A 80 15.69 0.27 -1.59
CA ASP A 80 15.60 0.38 -0.14
C ASP A 80 14.17 0.19 0.35
N VAL A 81 13.20 0.63 -0.45
CA VAL A 81 11.76 0.53 -0.20
C VAL A 81 11.04 0.13 -1.48
N LEU A 82 9.83 -0.41 -1.37
CA LEU A 82 8.97 -0.75 -2.50
C LEU A 82 7.65 0.00 -2.42
N ILE A 83 7.19 0.52 -3.56
CA ILE A 83 5.85 1.10 -3.73
C ILE A 83 5.17 0.37 -4.89
N SER A 84 3.93 -0.06 -4.69
CA SER A 84 3.13 -0.68 -5.74
C SER A 84 2.70 0.36 -6.79
N CYS A 85 2.70 -0.03 -8.05
CA CYS A 85 2.20 0.78 -9.17
C CYS A 85 0.69 1.03 -9.07
N GLY A 86 -0.09 0.04 -8.60
CA GLY A 86 -1.54 0.21 -8.53
C GLY A 86 -2.20 -0.82 -7.62
N GLY A 87 -3.46 -0.56 -7.31
CA GLY A 87 -4.41 -1.58 -6.90
C GLY A 87 -4.82 -2.46 -8.09
N GLY A 88 -5.92 -3.16 -7.96
CA GLY A 88 -6.46 -4.05 -9.00
C GLY A 88 -7.49 -4.97 -8.35
N GLU A 89 -7.67 -6.17 -8.92
CA GLU A 89 -8.72 -7.07 -8.44
C GLU A 89 -8.24 -8.50 -8.16
N LEU A 90 -7.16 -8.93 -8.81
CA LEU A 90 -6.77 -10.35 -8.83
C LEU A 90 -5.34 -10.60 -8.33
N MET A 91 -4.79 -9.73 -7.49
CA MET A 91 -3.49 -9.98 -6.87
C MET A 91 -3.49 -11.24 -6.01
N CYS A 92 -4.63 -11.70 -5.52
CA CYS A 92 -4.72 -12.97 -4.80
C CYS A 92 -4.21 -14.16 -5.64
N GLU A 93 -4.28 -14.11 -6.96
CA GLU A 93 -3.79 -15.18 -7.85
C GLU A 93 -2.27 -15.32 -7.88
N ILE A 94 -1.52 -14.27 -7.50
CA ILE A 94 -0.06 -14.33 -7.49
C ILE A 94 0.52 -15.05 -6.26
N LEU A 95 -0.28 -15.26 -5.21
CA LEU A 95 0.21 -15.68 -3.90
C LEU A 95 0.92 -17.03 -3.93
N ASP A 96 0.49 -17.95 -4.79
CA ASP A 96 1.13 -19.26 -4.97
C ASP A 96 2.51 -19.19 -5.67
N TYR A 97 2.83 -18.04 -6.26
CA TYR A 97 4.11 -17.78 -6.92
C TYR A 97 5.05 -16.90 -6.10
N VAL A 98 4.67 -16.63 -4.82
CA VAL A 98 5.48 -15.85 -3.86
C VAL A 98 5.92 -16.77 -2.73
N ASP A 99 7.22 -16.92 -2.53
CA ASP A 99 7.80 -17.67 -1.42
C ASP A 99 7.86 -16.78 -0.16
N PHE A 100 6.76 -16.77 0.59
CA PHE A 100 6.66 -16.00 1.83
C PHE A 100 7.64 -16.46 2.91
N ASP A 101 8.12 -17.71 2.88
CA ASP A 101 9.14 -18.19 3.83
C ASP A 101 10.50 -17.56 3.57
N ARG A 102 10.84 -17.31 2.30
CA ARG A 102 12.03 -16.53 1.95
C ARG A 102 11.89 -15.06 2.34
N ILE A 103 10.74 -14.44 2.07
CA ILE A 103 10.44 -13.07 2.46
C ILE A 103 10.52 -12.92 3.98
N LYS A 104 9.93 -13.84 4.73
CA LYS A 104 9.97 -13.88 6.20
C LYS A 104 11.39 -13.94 6.77
N LYS A 105 12.33 -14.61 6.09
CA LYS A 105 13.73 -14.74 6.50
C LYS A 105 14.62 -13.59 6.06
N ALA A 106 14.18 -12.81 5.09
CA ALA A 106 14.94 -11.69 4.54
C ALA A 106 15.01 -10.50 5.51
N ASP A 107 15.93 -9.58 5.21
CA ASP A 107 15.94 -8.27 5.83
C ASP A 107 14.62 -7.55 5.52
N PRO A 108 13.97 -6.94 6.50
CA PRO A 108 12.69 -6.30 6.30
C PRO A 108 12.83 -5.07 5.40
N LYS A 109 11.91 -4.92 4.47
CA LYS A 109 11.80 -3.78 3.56
C LYS A 109 10.40 -3.20 3.65
N TRP A 110 10.26 -1.88 3.68
CA TRP A 110 8.96 -1.24 3.57
C TRP A 110 8.35 -1.53 2.20
N TYR A 111 7.13 -2.02 2.22
CA TYR A 111 6.24 -2.14 1.07
C TYR A 111 5.04 -1.25 1.29
N MET A 112 4.71 -0.41 0.31
CA MET A 112 3.58 0.52 0.35
C MET A 112 2.61 0.24 -0.79
N GLY A 113 1.34 0.17 -0.47
CA GLY A 113 0.21 0.05 -1.39
C GLY A 113 -1.09 -0.12 -0.62
N TYR A 114 -2.23 0.12 -1.27
CA TYR A 114 -3.57 -0.06 -0.71
C TYR A 114 -4.46 -0.87 -1.66
N SER A 115 -5.74 -1.06 -1.32
CA SER A 115 -6.70 -1.82 -2.11
C SER A 115 -6.24 -3.27 -2.30
N ASP A 116 -6.14 -3.77 -3.52
CA ASP A 116 -5.68 -5.14 -3.85
C ASP A 116 -4.29 -5.48 -3.27
N ASN A 117 -3.45 -4.45 -3.00
CA ASN A 117 -2.18 -4.63 -2.29
C ASN A 117 -2.34 -5.11 -0.84
N THR A 118 -3.56 -5.18 -0.30
CA THR A 118 -3.86 -5.87 0.95
C THR A 118 -3.31 -7.30 0.93
N ASN A 119 -3.34 -7.98 -0.22
CA ASN A 119 -2.75 -9.30 -0.40
C ASN A 119 -1.26 -9.37 -0.02
N MET A 120 -0.51 -8.28 -0.11
CA MET A 120 0.88 -8.22 0.34
C MET A 120 1.03 -7.58 1.72
N THR A 121 0.40 -6.42 1.95
CA THR A 121 0.56 -5.68 3.21
C THR A 121 0.07 -6.48 4.41
N PHE A 122 -1.07 -7.16 4.26
CA PHE A 122 -1.64 -8.01 5.30
C PHE A 122 -0.80 -9.27 5.55
N LEU A 123 -0.33 -9.93 4.50
CA LEU A 123 0.50 -11.13 4.63
C LEU A 123 1.92 -10.82 5.12
N LEU A 124 2.51 -9.67 4.78
CA LEU A 124 3.74 -9.23 5.43
C LEU A 124 3.55 -9.12 6.94
N THR A 125 2.42 -8.59 7.38
CA THR A 125 2.11 -8.42 8.81
C THR A 125 1.83 -9.77 9.48
N THR A 126 0.88 -10.54 8.99
CA THR A 126 0.37 -11.72 9.68
C THR A 126 1.20 -12.97 9.46
N LEU A 127 1.70 -13.18 8.25
CA LEU A 127 2.46 -14.38 7.86
C LEU A 127 3.97 -14.19 8.04
N CYS A 128 4.50 -13.00 7.64
CA CYS A 128 5.95 -12.74 7.68
C CYS A 128 6.41 -11.99 8.94
N ASP A 129 5.49 -11.57 9.79
CA ASP A 129 5.79 -10.80 11.01
C ASP A 129 6.62 -9.53 10.72
N THR A 130 6.28 -8.85 9.62
CA THR A 130 6.97 -7.67 9.12
C THR A 130 5.97 -6.55 8.88
N ALA A 131 6.30 -5.36 9.36
CA ALA A 131 5.45 -4.18 9.14
C ALA A 131 5.46 -3.74 7.68
N SER A 132 4.32 -3.22 7.22
CA SER A 132 4.11 -2.65 5.90
C SER A 132 3.38 -1.31 6.03
N ILE A 133 3.25 -0.58 4.93
CA ILE A 133 2.53 0.69 4.88
C ILE A 133 1.30 0.52 4.00
N TYR A 134 0.11 0.55 4.61
CA TYR A 134 -1.13 0.66 3.86
C TYR A 134 -1.31 2.13 3.45
N GLY A 135 -0.99 2.44 2.22
CA GLY A 135 -0.88 3.82 1.75
C GLY A 135 -0.90 3.94 0.22
N PRO A 136 -0.75 5.15 -0.33
CA PRO A 136 -0.96 5.42 -1.75
C PRO A 136 -0.02 4.61 -2.65
N CYS A 137 -0.57 4.20 -3.80
CA CYS A 137 0.20 3.63 -4.90
C CYS A 137 0.95 4.71 -5.69
N ALA A 138 1.90 4.30 -6.50
CA ALA A 138 2.87 5.17 -7.19
C ALA A 138 2.26 6.37 -7.94
N PRO A 139 1.19 6.24 -8.77
CA PRO A 139 0.64 7.38 -9.51
C PRO A 139 0.13 8.53 -8.63
N ALA A 140 -0.23 8.26 -7.37
CA ALA A 140 -0.67 9.30 -6.45
C ALA A 140 0.45 10.32 -6.14
N PHE A 141 1.69 9.89 -6.15
CA PHE A 141 2.86 10.79 -5.99
C PHE A 141 3.13 11.67 -7.22
N GLY A 142 2.42 11.45 -8.33
CA GLY A 142 2.43 12.33 -9.49
C GLY A 142 1.49 13.52 -9.40
N MET A 143 0.63 13.56 -8.38
CA MET A 143 -0.27 14.67 -8.11
C MET A 143 0.48 16.01 -7.99
N ASN A 144 -0.07 17.09 -8.56
CA ASN A 144 0.57 18.40 -8.50
C ASN A 144 -0.46 19.54 -8.32
N PRO A 145 -0.41 20.31 -7.20
CA PRO A 145 0.45 20.08 -6.03
C PRO A 145 0.06 18.82 -5.24
N TRP A 146 0.99 18.31 -4.42
CA TRP A 146 0.65 17.22 -3.50
C TRP A 146 -0.41 17.66 -2.50
N HIS A 147 -1.41 16.82 -2.31
CA HIS A 147 -2.29 16.94 -1.16
C HIS A 147 -1.55 16.55 0.12
N PRO A 148 -1.86 17.12 1.30
CA PRO A 148 -1.20 16.76 2.57
C PRO A 148 -1.15 15.25 2.86
N ALA A 149 -2.11 14.47 2.38
CA ALA A 149 -2.10 13.02 2.53
C ALA A 149 -0.94 12.34 1.76
N ILE A 150 -0.55 12.89 0.61
CA ILE A 150 0.57 12.39 -0.18
C ILE A 150 1.91 12.81 0.44
N ASP A 151 2.01 14.06 0.93
CA ASP A 151 3.15 14.52 1.72
C ASP A 151 3.35 13.64 2.95
N ASP A 152 2.28 13.34 3.67
CA ASP A 152 2.31 12.50 4.87
C ASP A 152 2.80 11.08 4.55
N ALA A 153 2.33 10.48 3.46
CA ALA A 153 2.78 9.16 3.04
C ALA A 153 4.30 9.13 2.75
N TYR A 154 4.81 10.15 2.06
CA TYR A 154 6.23 10.32 1.82
C TYR A 154 7.02 10.54 3.12
N LEU A 155 6.53 11.38 4.02
CA LEU A 155 7.17 11.66 5.30
C LEU A 155 7.17 10.44 6.24
N VAL A 156 6.15 9.59 6.17
CA VAL A 156 6.13 8.29 6.88
C VAL A 156 7.19 7.36 6.29
N LEU A 157 7.26 7.24 4.96
CA LEU A 157 8.23 6.38 4.28
C LEU A 157 9.68 6.76 4.58
N THR A 158 9.95 8.06 4.73
CA THR A 158 11.28 8.61 5.11
C THR A 158 11.51 8.65 6.63
N GLY A 159 10.53 8.25 7.45
CA GLY A 159 10.63 8.29 8.92
C GLY A 159 10.60 9.69 9.53
N LYS A 160 10.36 10.72 8.73
CA LYS A 160 10.32 12.13 9.16
C LYS A 160 9.01 12.47 9.90
N LYS A 161 7.95 11.66 9.72
CA LYS A 161 6.66 11.84 10.39
C LYS A 161 6.18 10.51 10.98
N ARG A 162 5.77 10.54 12.25
CA ARG A 162 5.27 9.37 13.00
C ARG A 162 3.89 9.60 13.61
N VAL A 163 3.38 10.81 13.51
CA VAL A 163 2.03 11.16 13.96
C VAL A 163 1.28 11.72 12.77
N LEU A 164 0.21 11.05 12.40
CA LEU A 164 -0.69 11.48 11.33
C LEU A 164 -1.95 12.06 11.96
N ASN A 165 -2.33 13.24 11.49
CA ASN A 165 -3.61 13.84 11.81
C ASN A 165 -4.61 13.44 10.71
N GLY A 166 -5.86 13.23 11.08
CA GLY A 166 -6.90 12.97 10.09
C GLY A 166 -7.15 14.20 9.21
N TYR A 167 -7.66 13.98 8.01
CA TYR A 167 -8.05 15.04 7.08
C TYR A 167 -9.54 15.37 7.28
N ASN A 168 -9.92 16.64 7.04
CA ASN A 168 -11.26 17.12 7.35
C ASN A 168 -12.29 16.90 6.26
N GLY A 169 -11.87 16.50 5.08
CA GLY A 169 -12.76 16.30 3.95
C GLY A 169 -12.31 15.17 3.03
N TRP A 170 -13.15 14.91 2.05
CA TRP A 170 -12.92 13.91 1.00
C TRP A 170 -13.52 14.40 -0.33
N GLU A 171 -13.05 13.85 -1.44
CA GLU A 171 -13.64 14.12 -2.76
C GLU A 171 -14.71 13.09 -3.08
N LYS A 172 -15.87 13.57 -3.49
CA LYS A 172 -16.97 12.71 -3.96
C LYS A 172 -16.75 12.24 -5.39
N GLU A 173 -16.23 13.14 -6.21
CA GLU A 173 -15.94 12.88 -7.62
C GLU A 173 -14.54 13.39 -7.92
N SER A 174 -13.70 12.51 -8.45
CA SER A 174 -12.35 12.89 -8.88
C SER A 174 -12.41 13.73 -10.16
N LEU A 175 -11.61 14.79 -10.19
CA LEU A 175 -11.36 15.55 -11.42
C LEU A 175 -10.16 15.01 -12.22
N LYS A 176 -9.51 13.97 -11.70
CA LYS A 176 -8.42 13.31 -12.41
C LYS A 176 -8.98 12.47 -13.54
N ASP A 177 -8.56 12.75 -14.75
CA ASP A 177 -8.90 12.04 -15.97
C ASP A 177 -7.70 11.96 -16.93
N GLU A 178 -7.92 11.53 -18.17
CA GLU A 178 -6.87 11.42 -19.19
C GLU A 178 -6.30 12.79 -19.62
N GLU A 179 -7.10 13.87 -19.53
CA GLU A 179 -6.67 15.24 -19.86
C GLU A 179 -5.99 15.93 -18.66
N HIS A 180 -6.35 15.53 -17.45
CA HIS A 180 -5.85 16.08 -16.17
C HIS A 180 -5.26 15.00 -15.27
N PRO A 181 -4.22 14.27 -15.72
CA PRO A 181 -3.73 13.05 -15.03
C PRO A 181 -3.04 13.32 -13.69
N THR A 182 -2.68 14.55 -13.40
CA THR A 182 -1.99 14.94 -12.13
C THR A 182 -2.85 15.81 -11.22
N GLU A 183 -4.15 15.94 -11.54
CA GLU A 183 -5.08 16.80 -10.80
C GLU A 183 -5.09 16.41 -9.30
N PRO A 184 -5.03 17.41 -8.39
CA PRO A 184 -5.17 17.19 -6.96
C PRO A 184 -6.57 16.71 -6.57
N TYR A 185 -6.72 16.18 -5.36
CA TYR A 185 -8.03 15.85 -4.82
C TYR A 185 -8.95 17.06 -4.79
N HIS A 186 -10.15 16.92 -5.35
CA HIS A 186 -11.22 17.91 -5.35
C HIS A 186 -12.10 17.72 -4.10
N ILE A 187 -11.62 18.22 -2.96
CA ILE A 187 -12.31 18.05 -1.68
C ILE A 187 -13.61 18.85 -1.67
N THR A 188 -14.74 18.15 -1.70
CA THR A 188 -16.09 18.75 -1.72
C THR A 188 -16.93 18.41 -0.50
N GLU A 189 -16.60 17.32 0.21
CA GLU A 189 -17.38 16.79 1.31
C GLU A 189 -16.63 16.87 2.62
N GLU A 190 -17.34 17.20 3.70
CA GLU A 190 -16.80 17.14 5.05
C GLU A 190 -16.76 15.70 5.58
N LYS A 191 -15.69 15.36 6.27
CA LYS A 191 -15.57 14.07 6.95
C LYS A 191 -16.52 14.03 8.15
N VAL A 192 -17.37 13.02 8.23
CA VAL A 192 -18.20 12.72 9.37
C VAL A 192 -17.69 11.47 10.07
N LEU A 193 -17.33 11.59 11.35
CA LEU A 193 -16.91 10.44 12.17
C LEU A 193 -18.03 10.05 13.14
N HIS A 194 -18.31 8.77 13.18
CA HIS A 194 -19.15 8.15 14.20
C HIS A 194 -18.28 7.28 15.10
N THR A 195 -18.21 7.63 16.38
CA THR A 195 -17.40 6.90 17.36
C THR A 195 -18.33 6.17 18.32
N PHE A 196 -18.02 4.90 18.58
CA PHE A 196 -18.79 4.04 19.45
C PHE A 196 -17.89 3.36 20.48
N ALA A 197 -18.37 3.21 21.70
CA ALA A 197 -17.81 2.35 22.73
C ALA A 197 -18.84 1.24 23.02
N GLY A 198 -18.61 0.06 22.44
CA GLY A 198 -19.65 -0.97 22.35
C GLY A 198 -20.83 -0.49 21.47
N ALA A 199 -22.04 -0.51 22.02
CA ALA A 199 -23.24 -0.01 21.32
C ALA A 199 -23.52 1.49 21.55
N GLU A 200 -22.78 2.16 22.41
CA GLU A 200 -23.02 3.56 22.78
C GLU A 200 -22.20 4.50 21.91
N LYS A 201 -22.86 5.53 21.35
CA LYS A 201 -22.18 6.60 20.62
C LYS A 201 -21.44 7.50 21.61
N VAL A 202 -20.15 7.69 21.39
CA VAL A 202 -19.28 8.53 22.22
C VAL A 202 -18.65 9.66 21.40
N ILE A 203 -18.20 10.74 22.07
CA ILE A 203 -17.56 11.88 21.39
C ILE A 203 -16.08 11.60 21.12
N HIS A 204 -15.42 10.89 22.03
CA HIS A 204 -13.99 10.58 21.93
C HIS A 204 -13.74 9.11 22.26
N ALA A 205 -12.83 8.50 21.53
CA ALA A 205 -12.26 7.20 21.86
C ALA A 205 -10.75 7.25 21.72
N GLN A 206 -10.05 6.55 22.60
CA GLN A 206 -8.63 6.32 22.52
C GLN A 206 -8.38 4.82 22.49
N MET A 207 -7.57 4.39 21.54
CA MET A 207 -7.21 2.99 21.36
C MET A 207 -5.71 2.86 21.25
N GLN A 208 -5.17 1.75 21.76
CA GLN A 208 -3.78 1.38 21.59
C GLN A 208 -3.71 -0.09 21.15
N GLY A 209 -2.87 -0.38 20.18
CA GLY A 209 -2.69 -1.73 19.66
C GLY A 209 -1.94 -1.76 18.35
N ARG A 210 -1.70 -2.96 17.85
CA ARG A 210 -1.13 -3.18 16.53
C ARG A 210 -2.18 -2.97 15.46
N LEU A 211 -1.83 -2.23 14.41
CA LEU A 211 -2.70 -2.08 13.24
C LEU A 211 -2.70 -3.37 12.44
N ILE A 212 -3.87 -3.85 12.10
CA ILE A 212 -4.12 -5.01 11.25
C ILE A 212 -5.36 -4.74 10.40
N GLY A 213 -5.33 -5.03 9.11
CA GLY A 213 -6.48 -4.79 8.24
C GLY A 213 -6.10 -4.51 6.80
N GLY A 214 -6.98 -3.83 6.09
CA GLY A 214 -6.89 -3.48 4.68
C GLY A 214 -8.26 -3.48 4.01
N CYS A 215 -8.27 -3.73 2.70
CA CYS A 215 -9.48 -3.87 1.89
C CYS A 215 -10.25 -5.14 2.25
N MET A 216 -11.53 -4.98 2.60
CA MET A 216 -12.39 -6.10 3.01
C MET A 216 -12.57 -7.12 1.89
N ASP A 217 -12.66 -6.67 0.64
CA ASP A 217 -12.81 -7.52 -0.54
C ASP A 217 -11.62 -8.48 -0.70
N CYS A 218 -10.41 -8.02 -0.38
CA CYS A 218 -9.22 -8.86 -0.34
C CYS A 218 -9.18 -9.77 0.89
N LEU A 219 -9.52 -9.25 2.07
CA LEU A 219 -9.47 -9.99 3.32
C LEU A 219 -10.43 -11.19 3.32
N VAL A 220 -11.62 -11.03 2.72
CA VAL A 220 -12.58 -12.13 2.55
C VAL A 220 -11.95 -13.28 1.74
N ASN A 221 -11.24 -12.98 0.67
CA ASN A 221 -10.58 -13.99 -0.17
C ASN A 221 -9.41 -14.70 0.54
N LEU A 222 -8.80 -14.07 1.54
CA LEU A 222 -7.71 -14.68 2.33
C LEU A 222 -8.22 -15.56 3.47
N THR A 223 -9.44 -15.30 3.96
CA THR A 223 -10.01 -15.96 5.14
C THR A 223 -10.15 -17.47 4.93
N GLY A 224 -9.61 -18.25 5.86
CA GLY A 224 -9.66 -19.72 5.85
C GLY A 224 -8.75 -20.39 4.83
N THR A 225 -7.94 -19.63 4.08
CA THR A 225 -6.92 -20.19 3.17
C THR A 225 -5.65 -20.56 3.94
N LYS A 226 -4.69 -21.20 3.26
CA LYS A 226 -3.36 -21.49 3.84
C LYS A 226 -2.57 -20.24 4.26
N TYR A 227 -2.96 -19.08 3.74
CA TYR A 227 -2.36 -17.77 4.04
C TYR A 227 -2.97 -17.10 5.28
N ASP A 228 -4.12 -17.56 5.75
CA ASP A 228 -4.77 -17.04 6.96
C ASP A 228 -3.98 -17.45 8.21
N LYS A 229 -3.22 -16.49 8.75
CA LYS A 229 -2.40 -16.61 9.96
C LYS A 229 -2.81 -15.62 11.05
N VAL A 230 -4.07 -15.15 10.97
CA VAL A 230 -4.61 -14.17 11.93
C VAL A 230 -4.57 -14.73 13.35
N ASN A 231 -4.99 -15.98 13.56
CA ASN A 231 -5.00 -16.56 14.89
C ASN A 231 -3.61 -16.68 15.51
N GLU A 232 -2.61 -17.12 14.72
CA GLU A 232 -1.22 -17.20 15.18
C GLU A 232 -0.65 -15.80 15.48
N PHE A 233 -0.97 -14.81 14.65
CA PHE A 233 -0.54 -13.44 14.85
C PHE A 233 -1.17 -12.82 16.09
N THR A 234 -2.48 -12.97 16.28
CA THR A 234 -3.19 -12.40 17.41
C THR A 234 -2.80 -13.08 18.73
N GLU A 235 -2.59 -14.39 18.75
CA GLU A 235 -2.07 -15.06 19.94
C GLU A 235 -0.66 -14.58 20.30
N LYS A 236 0.21 -14.38 19.30
CA LYS A 236 1.58 -13.88 19.52
C LYS A 236 1.62 -12.47 20.15
N TYR A 237 0.67 -11.61 19.79
CA TYR A 237 0.66 -10.19 20.17
C TYR A 237 -0.54 -9.79 21.04
N LYS A 238 -1.18 -10.75 21.70
CA LYS A 238 -2.39 -10.52 22.48
C LYS A 238 -2.26 -9.45 23.57
N GLU A 239 -1.08 -9.33 24.16
CA GLU A 239 -0.82 -8.34 25.22
C GLU A 239 -0.70 -6.91 24.69
N ASP A 240 -0.42 -6.73 23.39
CA ASP A 240 -0.28 -5.40 22.78
C ASP A 240 -1.64 -4.79 22.40
N GLY A 241 -2.67 -5.63 22.25
CA GLY A 241 -3.95 -5.24 21.67
C GLY A 241 -3.91 -5.07 20.16
N PHE A 242 -5.09 -4.94 19.54
CA PHE A 242 -5.22 -4.80 18.08
C PHE A 242 -6.19 -3.68 17.73
N ILE A 243 -5.86 -2.98 16.66
CA ILE A 243 -6.74 -2.01 16.01
C ILE A 243 -6.95 -2.50 14.58
N TRP A 244 -8.18 -2.96 14.29
CA TRP A 244 -8.59 -3.28 12.93
C TRP A 244 -8.90 -2.00 12.17
N PHE A 245 -8.29 -1.84 11.01
CA PHE A 245 -8.70 -0.87 10.01
C PHE A 245 -9.24 -1.61 8.80
N LEU A 246 -10.43 -1.26 8.38
CA LEU A 246 -11.13 -1.91 7.29
C LEU A 246 -11.66 -0.84 6.35
N GLU A 247 -11.47 -1.04 5.08
CA GLU A 247 -12.07 -0.21 4.03
C GLU A 247 -12.66 -1.11 2.95
N SER A 248 -13.57 -0.56 2.17
CA SER A 248 -14.19 -1.23 1.06
C SER A 248 -14.40 -0.23 -0.07
N CYS A 249 -14.16 -0.67 -1.29
CA CYS A 249 -14.40 0.12 -2.48
C CYS A 249 -15.84 0.00 -2.98
N ASP A 250 -16.43 -1.20 -2.87
CA ASP A 250 -17.65 -1.57 -3.58
C ASP A 250 -18.79 -2.10 -2.66
N LEU A 251 -18.79 -1.79 -1.37
CA LEU A 251 -19.85 -2.18 -0.43
C LEU A 251 -20.86 -1.06 -0.19
#